data_ed422b0045aeb6a3c1acaa2568ef2d2f
#
_entry.id   ed422b0045aeb6a3c1acaa2568ef2d2f
#
_cell.length_a   1.000
_cell.length_b   1.000
_cell.length_c   1.000
_cell.angle_alpha   90.00
_cell.angle_beta   90.00
_cell.angle_gamma   90.00
#
_symmetry.space_group_name_H-M   'P 1'
#
loop_
_entity.id
_entity.type
_entity.pdbx_description
1 polymer ?
#
loop_
_entity_poly.entity_id
_entity_poly.type
_entity_poly.pdbx_seq_one_letter_code
_entity_poly.pdbx_strand_id
1 'polypeptide(L)'
;MAEEGRRKSVRRKDSGIDLDTLGLEVGNRPPQALDVEEAVLGALLIEPNSVDDAMGELTPACFYSEKHRIIFEAMSTLVKEHAALDLLSVSQKLRDSGKLDEVGGTVFLVHLSQKVGAAAHIEYYIRILKQKCIQRELITASYHILKSSYDESINVDLLIDDAQTKIFSAIQNNVKRDVQEIGSVINDALEDLQKLQGQTGLSGVPSGFASLDKITEGWQPSDLIIVAAPP
;
A
#
# COMPACT_ATOMS: atom_id res chain seq x y z
N MET A 1 -27.58 -33.73 -36.83
CA MET A 1 -26.93 -34.15 -35.59
C MET A 1 -25.80 -33.19 -35.35
N ALA A 2 -25.99 -32.19 -34.49
CA ALA A 2 -25.02 -31.16 -34.17
C ALA A 2 -24.41 -31.53 -32.83
N GLU A 3 -23.11 -31.74 -32.80
CA GLU A 3 -22.31 -31.96 -31.58
C GLU A 3 -21.87 -30.60 -31.02
N GLU A 4 -22.51 -30.25 -29.95
CA GLU A 4 -22.26 -29.03 -29.19
C GLU A 4 -21.04 -29.24 -28.28
N GLY A 5 -19.86 -28.77 -28.76
CA GLY A 5 -18.61 -28.82 -28.01
C GLY A 5 -18.64 -27.85 -26.83
N ARG A 6 -18.95 -28.35 -25.64
CA ARG A 6 -18.86 -27.65 -24.36
C ARG A 6 -17.43 -27.24 -24.04
N ARG A 7 -17.05 -26.00 -24.34
CA ARG A 7 -15.80 -25.39 -23.85
C ARG A 7 -15.89 -25.22 -22.31
N LYS A 8 -15.26 -26.11 -21.57
CA LYS A 8 -14.98 -25.95 -20.15
C LYS A 8 -14.02 -24.78 -19.97
N SER A 9 -14.50 -23.65 -19.48
CA SER A 9 -13.64 -22.58 -18.99
C SER A 9 -12.91 -23.10 -17.74
N VAL A 10 -11.63 -23.38 -17.91
CA VAL A 10 -10.74 -23.64 -16.78
C VAL A 10 -10.53 -22.31 -16.08
N ARG A 11 -11.27 -22.06 -15.00
CA ARG A 11 -10.92 -21.01 -14.03
C ARG A 11 -9.54 -21.37 -13.47
N ARG A 12 -8.49 -20.71 -13.98
CA ARG A 12 -7.19 -20.70 -13.31
C ARG A 12 -7.43 -20.10 -11.92
N LYS A 13 -7.34 -20.90 -10.88
CA LYS A 13 -7.14 -20.43 -9.51
C LYS A 13 -5.84 -19.61 -9.57
N ASP A 14 -5.93 -18.33 -9.29
CA ASP A 14 -4.77 -17.51 -8.92
C ASP A 14 -4.22 -18.13 -7.63
N SER A 15 -3.28 -19.04 -7.79
CA SER A 15 -2.52 -19.58 -6.67
C SER A 15 -1.59 -18.45 -6.24
N GLY A 16 -1.97 -17.75 -5.16
CA GLY A 16 -1.11 -16.76 -4.52
C GLY A 16 0.29 -17.36 -4.38
N ILE A 17 1.30 -16.58 -4.74
CA ILE A 17 2.70 -17.00 -4.64
C ILE A 17 3.00 -17.13 -3.16
N ASP A 18 3.38 -18.33 -2.76
CA ASP A 18 3.87 -18.58 -1.42
C ASP A 18 5.29 -18.00 -1.29
N LEU A 19 5.39 -16.86 -0.60
CA LEU A 19 6.64 -16.15 -0.36
C LEU A 19 7.66 -16.98 0.42
N ASP A 20 7.20 -17.94 1.22
CA ASP A 20 8.09 -18.83 1.97
C ASP A 20 8.78 -19.82 1.02
N THR A 21 8.03 -20.38 0.08
CA THR A 21 8.59 -21.25 -0.97
C THR A 21 9.59 -20.49 -1.84
N LEU A 22 9.29 -19.27 -2.20
CA LEU A 22 10.14 -18.40 -3.00
C LEU A 22 11.41 -18.00 -2.24
N GLY A 23 11.30 -17.73 -0.94
CA GLY A 23 12.43 -17.45 -0.06
C GLY A 23 13.38 -18.66 0.05
N LEU A 24 12.84 -19.87 0.06
CA LEU A 24 13.66 -21.10 0.06
C LEU A 24 14.44 -21.30 -1.24
N GLU A 25 13.84 -20.98 -2.40
CA GLU A 25 14.51 -21.05 -3.70
C GLU A 25 15.67 -20.04 -3.82
N VAL A 26 15.53 -18.86 -3.24
CA VAL A 26 16.55 -17.79 -3.23
C VAL A 26 17.49 -17.89 -2.03
N GLY A 27 17.21 -18.78 -1.07
CA GLY A 27 18.00 -18.96 0.16
C GLY A 27 17.79 -17.86 1.21
N ASN A 28 16.79 -17.00 1.04
CA ASN A 28 16.49 -15.90 1.94
C ASN A 28 15.09 -16.07 2.55
N ARG A 29 14.95 -15.68 3.84
CA ARG A 29 13.63 -15.60 4.47
C ARG A 29 12.91 -14.33 4.03
N PRO A 30 11.58 -14.38 3.83
CA PRO A 30 10.81 -13.18 3.53
C PRO A 30 10.99 -12.11 4.62
N PRO A 31 11.02 -10.82 4.26
CA PRO A 31 11.13 -9.74 5.24
C PRO A 31 9.98 -9.77 6.24
N GLN A 32 10.30 -9.97 7.52
CA GLN A 32 9.33 -10.08 8.61
C GLN A 32 9.84 -9.38 9.88
N ALA A 33 8.92 -9.04 10.80
CA ALA A 33 9.21 -8.44 12.08
C ALA A 33 8.12 -8.83 13.09
N LEU A 34 8.06 -10.13 13.47
CA LEU A 34 6.97 -10.69 14.28
C LEU A 34 6.81 -9.98 15.62
N ASP A 35 7.91 -9.64 16.30
CA ASP A 35 7.84 -8.92 17.58
C ASP A 35 7.21 -7.52 17.44
N VAL A 36 7.45 -6.86 16.31
CA VAL A 36 6.85 -5.55 16.00
C VAL A 36 5.37 -5.71 15.65
N GLU A 37 4.99 -6.77 14.94
CA GLU A 37 3.58 -7.09 14.67
C GLU A 37 2.79 -7.26 15.97
N GLU A 38 3.32 -8.05 16.90
CA GLU A 38 2.70 -8.27 18.21
C GLU A 38 2.63 -6.97 19.03
N ALA A 39 3.66 -6.14 18.98
CA ALA A 39 3.68 -4.86 19.68
C ALA A 39 2.62 -3.89 19.15
N VAL A 40 2.45 -3.83 17.81
CA VAL A 40 1.41 -3.00 17.20
C VAL A 40 0.00 -3.50 17.56
N LEU A 41 -0.25 -4.81 17.40
CA LEU A 41 -1.56 -5.37 17.75
C LEU A 41 -1.89 -5.18 19.23
N GLY A 42 -0.91 -5.37 20.11
CA GLY A 42 -1.08 -5.14 21.54
C GLY A 42 -1.37 -3.68 21.88
N ALA A 43 -0.67 -2.73 21.25
CA ALA A 43 -0.90 -1.30 21.42
C ALA A 43 -2.33 -0.91 21.01
N LEU A 44 -2.83 -1.43 19.88
CA LEU A 44 -4.19 -1.18 19.40
C LEU A 44 -5.27 -1.69 20.36
N LEU A 45 -5.00 -2.74 21.14
CA LEU A 45 -5.94 -3.27 22.15
C LEU A 45 -6.03 -2.40 23.41
N ILE A 46 -5.04 -1.53 23.66
CA ILE A 46 -4.93 -0.77 24.92
C ILE A 46 -5.18 0.71 24.67
N GLU A 47 -4.69 1.25 23.54
CA GLU A 47 -4.63 2.69 23.30
C GLU A 47 -5.52 3.09 22.10
N PRO A 48 -6.73 3.65 22.39
CA PRO A 48 -7.66 4.05 21.32
C PRO A 48 -7.10 5.10 20.34
N ASN A 49 -6.21 5.98 20.82
CA ASN A 49 -5.66 7.07 19.99
C ASN A 49 -4.73 6.54 18.88
N SER A 50 -4.14 5.37 19.07
CA SER A 50 -3.26 4.72 18.09
C SER A 50 -4.00 4.02 16.97
N VAL A 51 -5.30 3.86 17.10
CA VAL A 51 -6.13 3.07 16.16
C VAL A 51 -6.24 3.78 14.81
N ASP A 52 -6.51 5.08 14.82
CA ASP A 52 -6.71 5.86 13.60
C ASP A 52 -5.45 5.88 12.74
N ASP A 53 -4.28 6.07 13.35
CA ASP A 53 -2.99 6.08 12.66
C ASP A 53 -2.70 4.70 12.04
N ALA A 54 -2.85 3.63 12.83
CA ALA A 54 -2.59 2.28 12.35
C ALA A 54 -3.57 1.84 11.25
N MET A 55 -4.88 2.10 11.42
CA MET A 55 -5.91 1.74 10.44
C MET A 55 -5.79 2.57 9.17
N GLY A 56 -5.26 3.76 9.33
CA GLY A 56 -4.97 4.60 8.20
C GLY A 56 -3.72 4.19 7.42
N GLU A 57 -2.71 3.56 8.00
CA GLU A 57 -1.42 3.28 7.38
C GLU A 57 -1.17 1.81 7.09
N LEU A 58 -1.78 0.90 7.82
CA LEU A 58 -1.59 -0.53 7.68
C LEU A 58 -2.79 -1.20 7.01
N THR A 59 -2.49 -2.26 6.29
CA THR A 59 -3.48 -3.21 5.76
C THR A 59 -3.21 -4.60 6.36
N PRO A 60 -4.18 -5.53 6.34
CA PRO A 60 -3.93 -6.89 6.80
C PRO A 60 -2.73 -7.56 6.11
N ALA A 61 -2.45 -7.22 4.84
CA ALA A 61 -1.31 -7.72 4.08
C ALA A 61 0.06 -7.28 4.65
N CYS A 62 0.09 -6.22 5.48
CA CYS A 62 1.32 -5.77 6.13
C CYS A 62 1.82 -6.73 7.21
N PHE A 63 0.95 -7.61 7.71
CA PHE A 63 1.30 -8.63 8.70
C PHE A 63 1.77 -9.90 8.01
N TYR A 64 2.93 -10.41 8.42
CA TYR A 64 3.50 -11.64 7.89
C TYR A 64 2.82 -12.88 8.48
N SER A 65 2.60 -12.87 9.80
CA SER A 65 1.92 -13.96 10.50
C SER A 65 0.43 -13.98 10.15
N GLU A 66 -0.07 -15.14 9.69
CA GLU A 66 -1.49 -15.34 9.40
C GLU A 66 -2.38 -15.02 10.61
N LYS A 67 -1.96 -15.44 11.81
CA LYS A 67 -2.67 -15.12 13.06
C LYS A 67 -2.80 -13.61 13.29
N HIS A 68 -1.73 -12.86 13.06
CA HIS A 68 -1.73 -11.41 13.22
C HIS A 68 -2.58 -10.72 12.16
N ARG A 69 -2.58 -11.23 10.93
CA ARG A 69 -3.42 -10.74 9.84
C ARG A 69 -4.90 -10.90 10.17
N ILE A 70 -5.31 -12.08 10.65
CA ILE A 70 -6.68 -12.37 11.06
C ILE A 70 -7.12 -11.44 12.20
N ILE A 71 -6.26 -11.22 13.21
CA ILE A 71 -6.56 -10.32 14.32
C ILE A 71 -6.73 -8.89 13.82
N PHE A 72 -5.81 -8.40 12.98
CA PHE A 72 -5.91 -7.05 12.44
C PHE A 72 -7.12 -6.86 11.54
N GLU A 73 -7.52 -7.88 10.75
CA GLU A 73 -8.73 -7.87 9.94
C GLU A 73 -10.00 -7.72 10.82
N ALA A 74 -10.06 -8.46 11.94
CA ALA A 74 -11.15 -8.33 12.91
C ALA A 74 -11.19 -6.93 13.54
N MET A 75 -10.04 -6.37 13.92
CA MET A 75 -9.91 -5.00 14.44
C MET A 75 -10.38 -3.96 13.41
N SER A 76 -9.91 -4.08 12.16
CA SER A 76 -10.30 -3.19 11.05
C SER A 76 -11.81 -3.24 10.78
N THR A 77 -12.43 -4.40 10.95
CA THR A 77 -13.88 -4.55 10.79
C THR A 77 -14.63 -3.84 11.91
N LEU A 78 -14.20 -3.99 13.17
CA LEU A 78 -14.80 -3.29 14.32
C LEU A 78 -14.72 -1.77 14.18
N VAL A 79 -13.57 -1.25 13.73
CA VAL A 79 -13.40 0.19 13.49
C VAL A 79 -14.35 0.69 12.40
N LYS A 80 -14.52 -0.05 11.30
CA LYS A 80 -15.49 0.28 10.23
C LYS A 80 -16.94 0.25 10.71
N GLU A 81 -17.25 -0.62 11.67
CA GLU A 81 -18.57 -0.72 12.32
C GLU A 81 -18.76 0.35 13.42
N HIS A 82 -17.77 1.22 13.66
CA HIS A 82 -17.75 2.20 14.74
C HIS A 82 -17.94 1.58 16.13
N ALA A 83 -17.52 0.32 16.29
CA ALA A 83 -17.56 -0.39 17.56
C ALA A 83 -16.31 -0.10 18.39
N ALA A 84 -16.41 -0.25 19.70
CA ALA A 84 -15.25 -0.11 20.59
C ALA A 84 -14.20 -1.16 20.26
N LEU A 85 -12.94 -0.73 20.16
CA LEU A 85 -11.81 -1.62 19.95
C LEU A 85 -11.16 -1.95 21.28
N ASP A 86 -11.50 -3.09 21.84
CA ASP A 86 -10.92 -3.63 23.06
C ASP A 86 -10.75 -5.16 22.96
N LEU A 87 -10.09 -5.74 23.93
CA LEU A 87 -9.82 -7.17 23.98
C LEU A 87 -11.10 -8.01 23.90
N LEU A 88 -12.18 -7.55 24.55
CA LEU A 88 -13.43 -8.29 24.60
C LEU A 88 -14.15 -8.26 23.25
N SER A 89 -14.25 -7.10 22.62
CA SER A 89 -14.88 -6.89 21.32
C SER A 89 -14.15 -7.66 20.22
N VAL A 90 -12.80 -7.62 20.21
CA VAL A 90 -11.99 -8.40 19.25
C VAL A 90 -12.16 -9.90 19.47
N SER A 91 -12.14 -10.37 20.73
CA SER A 91 -12.37 -11.79 21.05
C SER A 91 -13.75 -12.26 20.60
N GLN A 92 -14.79 -11.44 20.81
CA GLN A 92 -16.16 -11.75 20.36
C GLN A 92 -16.25 -11.78 18.82
N LYS A 93 -15.66 -10.80 18.12
CA LYS A 93 -15.65 -10.76 16.65
C LYS A 93 -14.95 -11.97 16.05
N LEU A 94 -13.82 -12.38 16.63
CA LEU A 94 -13.10 -13.59 16.21
C LEU A 94 -13.89 -14.87 16.50
N ARG A 95 -14.64 -14.92 17.60
CA ARG A 95 -15.52 -16.05 17.92
C ARG A 95 -16.68 -16.15 16.93
N ASP A 96 -17.33 -15.04 16.63
CA ASP A 96 -18.45 -14.98 15.69
C ASP A 96 -18.05 -15.38 14.28
N SER A 97 -16.78 -15.08 13.90
CA SER A 97 -16.21 -15.51 12.61
C SER A 97 -15.62 -16.93 12.62
N GLY A 98 -15.65 -17.63 13.79
CA GLY A 98 -15.07 -18.97 13.95
C GLY A 98 -13.55 -19.04 13.89
N LYS A 99 -12.85 -17.89 13.94
CA LYS A 99 -11.39 -17.80 13.78
C LYS A 99 -10.63 -17.68 15.11
N LEU A 100 -11.32 -17.67 16.26
CA LEU A 100 -10.70 -17.47 17.57
C LEU A 100 -9.66 -18.53 17.91
N ASP A 101 -9.94 -19.80 17.64
CA ASP A 101 -9.00 -20.90 17.95
C ASP A 101 -7.79 -20.88 17.00
N GLU A 102 -7.96 -20.45 15.76
CA GLU A 102 -6.89 -20.33 14.76
C GLU A 102 -5.83 -19.32 15.18
N VAL A 103 -6.24 -18.23 15.81
CA VAL A 103 -5.30 -17.20 16.31
C VAL A 103 -4.64 -17.55 17.65
N GLY A 104 -5.06 -18.63 18.29
CA GLY A 104 -4.52 -19.07 19.60
C GLY A 104 -5.41 -18.71 20.78
N GLY A 105 -6.68 -18.45 20.54
CA GLY A 105 -7.68 -18.18 21.57
C GLY A 105 -7.53 -16.84 22.27
N THR A 106 -8.38 -16.62 23.27
CA THR A 106 -8.35 -15.41 24.10
C THR A 106 -7.02 -15.23 24.86
N VAL A 107 -6.34 -16.34 25.16
CA VAL A 107 -5.05 -16.33 25.88
C VAL A 107 -3.99 -15.59 25.05
N PHE A 108 -3.96 -15.78 23.74
CA PHE A 108 -3.02 -15.08 22.88
C PHE A 108 -3.32 -13.59 22.81
N LEU A 109 -4.59 -13.19 22.74
CA LEU A 109 -5.00 -11.77 22.77
C LEU A 109 -4.59 -11.09 24.09
N VAL A 110 -4.73 -11.78 25.23
CA VAL A 110 -4.24 -11.30 26.52
C VAL A 110 -2.71 -11.17 26.53
N HIS A 111 -2.01 -12.14 25.95
CA HIS A 111 -0.55 -12.04 25.82
C HIS A 111 -0.13 -10.83 24.99
N LEU A 112 -0.81 -10.54 23.88
CA LEU A 112 -0.55 -9.35 23.05
C LEU A 112 -0.74 -8.06 23.87
N SER A 113 -1.82 -7.97 24.65
CA SER A 113 -2.09 -6.77 25.46
C SER A 113 -1.06 -6.55 26.57
N GLN A 114 -0.43 -7.62 27.08
CA GLN A 114 0.59 -7.53 28.12
C GLN A 114 1.99 -7.20 27.57
N LYS A 115 2.25 -7.48 26.29
CA LYS A 115 3.56 -7.28 25.66
C LYS A 115 3.87 -5.82 25.32
N VAL A 116 2.91 -4.93 25.51
CA VAL A 116 3.05 -3.50 25.15
C VAL A 116 3.93 -2.78 26.19
N GLY A 117 5.21 -2.73 25.89
CA GLY A 117 6.19 -1.99 26.69
C GLY A 117 6.28 -0.49 26.38
N ALA A 118 5.73 -0.01 25.27
CA ALA A 118 5.79 1.40 24.88
C ALA A 118 4.83 1.72 23.72
N ALA A 119 3.58 2.01 24.01
CA ALA A 119 2.66 2.65 23.06
C ALA A 119 3.22 3.98 22.52
N ALA A 120 4.13 4.62 23.25
CA ALA A 120 4.83 5.85 22.86
C ALA A 120 5.61 5.78 21.52
N HIS A 121 5.81 4.58 20.95
CA HIS A 121 6.59 4.42 19.72
C HIS A 121 5.80 3.70 18.61
N ILE A 122 4.47 3.72 18.67
CA ILE A 122 3.64 2.98 17.72
C ILE A 122 3.85 3.44 16.27
N GLU A 123 3.99 4.73 16.02
CA GLU A 123 4.29 5.28 14.69
C GLU A 123 5.58 4.70 14.09
N TYR A 124 6.61 4.55 14.93
CA TYR A 124 7.85 3.93 14.50
C TYR A 124 7.67 2.45 14.14
N TYR A 125 6.87 1.70 14.91
CA TYR A 125 6.56 0.31 14.63
C TYR A 125 5.70 0.15 13.37
N ILE A 126 4.71 1.02 13.17
CA ILE A 126 3.92 1.08 11.95
C ILE A 126 4.82 1.28 10.73
N ARG A 127 5.78 2.19 10.81
CA ARG A 127 6.76 2.43 9.74
C ARG A 127 7.60 1.20 9.42
N ILE A 128 8.05 0.46 10.44
CA ILE A 128 8.79 -0.80 10.24
C ILE A 128 7.92 -1.83 9.51
N LEU A 129 6.66 -2.04 9.95
CA LEU A 129 5.75 -2.98 9.30
C LEU A 129 5.49 -2.61 7.85
N LYS A 130 5.29 -1.33 7.58
CA LYS A 130 5.10 -0.80 6.23
C LYS A 130 6.31 -1.05 5.32
N GLN A 131 7.53 -0.83 5.83
CA GLN A 131 8.75 -1.16 5.10
C GLN A 131 8.84 -2.65 4.76
N LYS A 132 8.50 -3.54 5.73
CA LYS A 132 8.48 -4.98 5.48
C LYS A 132 7.39 -5.39 4.49
N CYS A 133 6.24 -4.73 4.52
CA CYS A 133 5.16 -4.92 3.56
C CYS A 133 5.63 -4.60 2.13
N ILE A 134 6.15 -3.40 1.92
CA ILE A 134 6.69 -2.96 0.62
C ILE A 134 7.77 -3.91 0.10
N GLN A 135 8.69 -4.34 0.97
CA GLN A 135 9.72 -5.30 0.59
C GLN A 135 9.13 -6.62 0.07
N ARG A 136 8.09 -7.16 0.74
CA ARG A 136 7.40 -8.40 0.30
C ARG A 136 6.65 -8.19 -1.01
N GLU A 137 5.96 -7.07 -1.18
CA GLU A 137 5.25 -6.76 -2.43
C GLU A 137 6.21 -6.61 -3.61
N LEU A 138 7.35 -5.96 -3.41
CA LEU A 138 8.40 -5.85 -4.42
C LEU A 138 8.99 -7.22 -4.79
N ILE A 139 9.21 -8.11 -3.83
CA ILE A 139 9.66 -9.48 -4.08
C ILE A 139 8.62 -10.22 -4.92
N THR A 140 7.34 -10.11 -4.56
CA THR A 140 6.24 -10.74 -5.31
C THR A 140 6.14 -10.19 -6.73
N ALA A 141 6.20 -8.88 -6.91
CA ALA A 141 6.19 -8.23 -8.22
C ALA A 141 7.37 -8.68 -9.08
N SER A 142 8.57 -8.70 -8.52
CA SER A 142 9.79 -9.13 -9.21
C SER A 142 9.72 -10.59 -9.68
N TYR A 143 9.16 -11.47 -8.84
CA TYR A 143 8.97 -12.87 -9.22
C TYR A 143 7.94 -13.03 -10.35
N HIS A 144 6.84 -12.28 -10.32
CA HIS A 144 5.87 -12.28 -11.40
C HIS A 144 6.49 -11.81 -12.70
N ILE A 145 7.25 -10.71 -12.67
CA ILE A 145 7.96 -10.20 -13.84
C ILE A 145 8.93 -11.24 -14.37
N LEU A 146 9.73 -11.84 -13.49
CA LEU A 146 10.68 -12.89 -13.85
C LEU A 146 9.96 -14.06 -14.54
N LYS A 147 8.89 -14.56 -13.94
CA LYS A 147 8.11 -15.68 -14.49
C LYS A 147 7.49 -15.35 -15.86
N SER A 148 6.92 -14.15 -16.01
CA SER A 148 6.31 -13.71 -17.26
C SER A 148 7.35 -13.47 -18.34
N SER A 149 8.60 -13.11 -17.99
CA SER A 149 9.69 -12.90 -18.94
C SER A 149 10.21 -14.19 -19.59
N TYR A 150 9.97 -15.36 -18.95
CA TYR A 150 10.29 -16.66 -19.55
C TYR A 150 9.17 -17.22 -20.44
N ASP A 151 8.01 -16.56 -20.47
CA ASP A 151 6.90 -16.99 -21.32
C ASP A 151 6.98 -16.30 -22.69
N GLU A 152 7.54 -17.00 -23.66
CA GLU A 152 7.73 -16.51 -25.04
C GLU A 152 6.40 -16.23 -25.79
N SER A 153 5.26 -16.65 -25.24
CA SER A 153 3.94 -16.38 -25.80
C SER A 153 3.42 -14.97 -25.53
N ILE A 154 4.03 -14.27 -24.56
CA ILE A 154 3.61 -12.92 -24.15
C ILE A 154 4.28 -11.87 -25.04
N ASN A 155 3.48 -10.92 -25.55
CA ASN A 155 4.03 -9.76 -26.27
C ASN A 155 4.88 -8.90 -25.32
N VAL A 156 6.07 -8.49 -25.81
CA VAL A 156 7.03 -7.71 -25.01
C VAL A 156 6.46 -6.38 -24.54
N ASP A 157 5.66 -5.70 -25.37
CA ASP A 157 5.05 -4.42 -24.99
C ASP A 157 4.06 -4.61 -23.81
N LEU A 158 3.24 -5.66 -23.86
CA LEU A 158 2.33 -6.01 -22.75
C LEU A 158 3.08 -6.43 -21.49
N LEU A 159 4.23 -7.10 -21.64
CA LEU A 159 5.08 -7.46 -20.50
C LEU A 159 5.66 -6.23 -19.81
N ILE A 160 6.10 -5.24 -20.57
CA ILE A 160 6.61 -3.97 -20.04
C ILE A 160 5.51 -3.23 -19.27
N ASP A 161 4.31 -3.10 -19.85
CA ASP A 161 3.17 -2.43 -19.21
C ASP A 161 2.75 -3.14 -17.91
N ASP A 162 2.69 -4.48 -17.91
CA ASP A 162 2.38 -5.28 -16.71
C ASP A 162 3.46 -5.11 -15.64
N ALA A 163 4.74 -5.12 -16.01
CA ALA A 163 5.85 -4.91 -15.09
C ALA A 163 5.80 -3.52 -14.43
N GLN A 164 5.59 -2.47 -15.21
CA GLN A 164 5.43 -1.11 -14.69
C GLN A 164 4.25 -1.01 -13.74
N THR A 165 3.09 -1.57 -14.13
CA THR A 165 1.88 -1.56 -13.31
C THR A 165 2.10 -2.27 -11.98
N LYS A 166 2.76 -3.44 -11.97
CA LYS A 166 3.03 -4.21 -10.74
C LYS A 166 4.00 -3.49 -9.80
N ILE A 167 5.08 -2.91 -10.33
CA ILE A 167 6.03 -2.14 -9.51
C ILE A 167 5.34 -0.90 -8.94
N PHE A 168 4.59 -0.18 -9.77
CA PHE A 168 3.91 1.03 -9.35
C PHE A 168 2.83 0.76 -8.30
N SER A 169 2.05 -0.32 -8.45
CA SER A 169 1.04 -0.72 -7.47
C SER A 169 1.65 -1.13 -6.14
N ALA A 170 2.79 -1.85 -6.14
CA ALA A 170 3.51 -2.21 -4.93
C ALA A 170 3.97 -0.97 -4.12
N ILE A 171 4.29 0.12 -4.80
CA ILE A 171 4.67 1.38 -4.16
C ILE A 171 3.42 2.16 -3.74
N GLN A 172 2.45 2.35 -4.64
CA GLN A 172 1.27 3.20 -4.39
C GLN A 172 0.35 2.66 -3.29
N ASN A 173 0.16 1.35 -3.19
CA ASN A 173 -0.70 0.74 -2.17
C ASN A 173 -0.18 1.01 -0.74
N ASN A 174 1.12 1.31 -0.63
CA ASN A 174 1.79 1.52 0.66
C ASN A 174 2.23 2.97 0.90
N VAL A 175 2.22 3.80 -0.15
CA VAL A 175 2.41 5.24 -0.01
C VAL A 175 1.02 5.86 0.07
N LYS A 176 0.53 6.12 1.28
CA LYS A 176 -0.53 7.10 1.43
C LYS A 176 -0.04 8.37 0.72
N ARG A 177 -0.89 8.96 -0.10
CA ARG A 177 -0.77 10.39 -0.36
C ARG A 177 -0.79 11.00 1.03
N ASP A 178 0.36 11.49 1.50
CA ASP A 178 0.41 12.26 2.72
C ASP A 178 -0.74 13.27 2.64
N VAL A 179 -1.68 13.15 3.56
CA VAL A 179 -2.61 14.24 3.83
C VAL A 179 -1.70 15.30 4.40
N GLN A 180 -1.13 16.14 3.53
CA GLN A 180 -0.29 17.23 3.95
C GLN A 180 -1.18 18.14 4.80
N GLU A 181 -0.72 18.45 5.97
CA GLU A 181 -1.36 19.40 6.84
C GLU A 181 -1.56 20.69 6.01
N ILE A 182 -2.79 21.18 5.92
CA ILE A 182 -3.13 22.32 5.04
C ILE A 182 -2.19 23.52 5.29
N GLY A 183 -1.67 23.63 6.51
CA GLY A 183 -0.66 24.61 6.89
C GLY A 183 0.65 24.49 6.12
N SER A 184 1.15 23.27 5.88
CA SER A 184 2.39 23.06 5.10
C SER A 184 2.16 23.40 3.63
N VAL A 185 1.02 22.99 3.06
CA VAL A 185 0.66 23.31 1.67
C VAL A 185 0.52 24.83 1.45
N ILE A 186 -0.06 25.54 2.42
CA ILE A 186 -0.16 27.00 2.38
C ILE A 186 1.22 27.65 2.47
N ASN A 187 2.11 27.17 3.33
CA ASN A 187 3.46 27.69 3.43
C ASN A 187 4.27 27.47 2.15
N ASP A 188 4.20 26.28 1.56
CA ASP A 188 4.86 25.97 0.29
C ASP A 188 4.31 26.87 -0.85
N ALA A 189 3.00 27.06 -0.91
CA ALA A 189 2.36 27.94 -1.88
C ALA A 189 2.76 29.42 -1.67
N LEU A 190 2.91 29.89 -0.41
CA LEU A 190 3.38 31.24 -0.10
C LEU A 190 4.86 31.43 -0.50
N GLU A 191 5.70 30.42 -0.27
CA GLU A 191 7.10 30.47 -0.72
C GLU A 191 7.19 30.54 -2.25
N ASP A 192 6.38 29.77 -2.97
CA ASP A 192 6.34 29.80 -4.42
C ASP A 192 5.82 31.13 -4.97
N LEU A 193 4.81 31.72 -4.34
CA LEU A 193 4.35 33.08 -4.66
C LEU A 193 5.44 34.12 -4.40
N GLN A 194 6.21 34.02 -3.31
CA GLN A 194 7.32 34.93 -3.03
C GLN A 194 8.45 34.80 -4.06
N LYS A 195 8.77 33.58 -4.51
CA LYS A 195 9.73 33.34 -5.58
C LYS A 195 9.28 33.98 -6.91
N LEU A 196 7.98 33.86 -7.23
CA LEU A 196 7.39 34.46 -8.43
C LEU A 196 7.39 35.99 -8.38
N GLN A 197 7.17 36.62 -7.22
CA GLN A 197 7.23 38.08 -7.07
C GLN A 197 8.62 38.67 -7.33
N GLY A 198 9.69 37.89 -7.17
CA GLY A 198 11.06 38.31 -7.48
C GLY A 198 11.54 38.06 -8.92
N GLN A 199 10.73 37.35 -9.74
CA GLN A 199 11.11 37.04 -11.11
C GLN A 199 10.53 38.07 -12.10
N THR A 200 11.41 38.89 -12.69
CA THR A 200 11.10 39.74 -13.85
C THR A 200 11.30 38.92 -15.14
N GLY A 201 10.38 38.01 -15.47
CA GLY A 201 10.49 37.16 -16.65
C GLY A 201 9.28 36.25 -16.83
N LEU A 202 9.32 35.35 -17.82
CA LEU A 202 8.32 34.31 -18.04
C LEU A 202 8.31 33.35 -16.86
N SER A 203 7.13 33.01 -16.34
CA SER A 203 6.99 32.06 -15.21
C SER A 203 7.19 30.61 -15.65
N GLY A 204 7.03 30.31 -16.95
CA GLY A 204 7.16 29.00 -17.55
C GLY A 204 8.29 28.86 -18.56
N VAL A 205 8.35 27.69 -19.23
CA VAL A 205 9.31 27.41 -20.30
C VAL A 205 8.96 28.23 -21.53
N PRO A 206 9.88 29.04 -22.10
CA PRO A 206 9.58 29.87 -23.28
C PRO A 206 9.27 29.00 -24.51
N SER A 207 8.25 29.39 -25.26
CA SER A 207 7.91 28.76 -26.54
C SER A 207 8.85 29.14 -27.68
N GLY A 208 9.62 30.21 -27.52
CA GLY A 208 10.43 30.82 -28.56
C GLY A 208 9.70 31.84 -29.46
N PHE A 209 8.40 32.02 -29.26
CA PHE A 209 7.59 33.01 -29.98
C PHE A 209 7.17 34.12 -29.00
N ALA A 210 7.80 35.27 -29.08
CA ALA A 210 7.61 36.38 -28.14
C ALA A 210 6.14 36.81 -27.97
N SER A 211 5.32 36.73 -29.04
CA SER A 211 3.90 37.08 -29.01
C SER A 211 3.07 36.01 -28.25
N LEU A 212 3.47 34.76 -28.34
CA LEU A 212 2.81 33.65 -27.65
C LEU A 212 3.22 33.65 -26.18
N ASP A 213 4.49 33.79 -25.93
CA ASP A 213 5.06 33.86 -24.59
C ASP A 213 4.47 35.00 -23.73
N LYS A 214 4.16 36.13 -24.40
CA LYS A 214 3.50 37.28 -23.74
C LYS A 214 2.06 36.99 -23.31
N ILE A 215 1.37 36.05 -23.98
CA ILE A 215 -0.02 35.66 -23.68
C ILE A 215 -0.08 34.54 -22.69
N THR A 216 0.81 33.55 -22.83
CA THR A 216 0.84 32.32 -22.02
C THR A 216 1.72 32.40 -20.80
N GLU A 217 2.61 33.41 -20.71
CA GLU A 217 3.70 33.49 -19.72
C GLU A 217 4.65 32.28 -19.75
N GLY A 218 4.70 31.58 -20.90
CA GLY A 218 5.44 30.32 -21.08
C GLY A 218 4.62 29.08 -20.70
N TRP A 219 5.11 27.90 -21.05
CA TRP A 219 4.49 26.61 -20.77
C TRP A 219 4.63 26.25 -19.31
N GLN A 220 3.52 25.99 -18.62
CA GLN A 220 3.52 25.65 -17.19
C GLN A 220 3.64 24.12 -16.97
N PRO A 221 4.18 23.67 -15.85
CA PRO A 221 4.08 22.27 -15.45
C PRO A 221 2.62 21.82 -15.45
N SER A 222 2.34 20.65 -16.01
CA SER A 222 1.00 20.05 -16.18
C SER A 222 0.19 20.56 -17.36
N ASP A 223 0.69 21.49 -18.19
CA ASP A 223 0.00 21.90 -19.42
C ASP A 223 0.05 20.80 -20.47
N LEU A 224 -1.09 20.54 -21.13
CA LEU A 224 -1.16 19.72 -22.33
C LEU A 224 -1.05 20.62 -23.56
N ILE A 225 0.06 20.53 -24.28
CA ILE A 225 0.33 21.34 -25.46
C ILE A 225 0.09 20.50 -26.71
N ILE A 226 -0.87 20.92 -27.55
CA ILE A 226 -1.16 20.28 -28.82
C ILE A 226 -0.75 21.22 -29.96
N VAL A 227 0.25 20.80 -30.75
CA VAL A 227 0.67 21.54 -31.96
C VAL A 227 0.09 20.84 -33.18
N ALA A 228 -0.76 21.54 -33.93
CA ALA A 228 -1.35 21.05 -35.17
C ALA A 228 -0.95 21.94 -36.32
N ALA A 229 -0.57 21.34 -37.46
CA ALA A 229 -0.30 22.06 -38.70
C ALA A 229 -1.17 21.46 -39.81
N PRO A 230 -1.68 22.29 -40.76
CA PRO A 230 -2.33 21.75 -41.94
C PRO A 230 -1.31 20.99 -42.80
N PRO A 231 -1.77 20.01 -43.60
CA PRO A 231 -0.91 19.23 -44.50
C PRO A 231 -0.29 20.07 -45.60
#